data_26628b3d267978ce56ab008583ca8b20
#
_entry.id   26628b3d267978ce56ab008583ca8b20
#
_cell.length_a   1.000
_cell.length_b   1.000
_cell.length_c   1.000
_cell.angle_alpha   90.00
_cell.angle_beta   90.00
_cell.angle_gamma   90.00
#
_symmetry.space_group_name_H-M   'P 1'
#
loop_
_entity.id
_entity.type
_entity.pdbx_description
1 polymer ?
#
loop_
_entity_poly.entity_id
_entity_poly.type
_entity_poly.pdbx_seq_one_letter_code
_entity_poly.pdbx_strand_id
1 'polypeptide(L)'
;LRHPARVAACILPCILVMLAGCARSQPATAQAEGKKPMAAVQESSGMLRVTELSLMQDALVVRYSLHGEAPVWVVDQLFSTSAAGYHHLEPERAYVEARDGVLVLTRALLPVPDDIEVEAPEVPCVRKLSPGESLTGEIRVRLPPRQDLPYRDSRPLDLATLRSVKLRIGYLPDVPELELHESKDDVGRPCRYPSFGPAITRQQFADVGPLPMPARTTP
;
A
#
# COMPACT_ATOMS: atom_id res chain seq x y z
N LEU A 1 -27.77 52.37 5.42
CA LEU A 1 -27.63 53.05 6.72
C LEU A 1 -26.37 52.53 7.43
N ARG A 2 -25.37 53.27 7.36
CA ARG A 2 -24.39 53.96 8.24
C ARG A 2 -24.12 53.33 9.61
N HIS A 3 -22.92 52.81 9.77
CA HIS A 3 -21.79 53.11 10.69
C HIS A 3 -22.05 53.02 12.22
N PRO A 4 -20.97 53.01 13.09
CA PRO A 4 -19.54 52.86 12.92
C PRO A 4 -18.80 51.99 13.98
N ALA A 5 -17.49 51.88 13.72
CA ALA A 5 -16.41 51.36 14.54
C ALA A 5 -16.33 51.86 15.99
N ARG A 6 -15.70 51.10 16.88
CA ARG A 6 -14.87 51.60 17.99
C ARG A 6 -13.67 50.70 18.27
N VAL A 7 -12.54 51.30 18.15
CA VAL A 7 -11.19 50.94 18.59
C VAL A 7 -11.09 51.10 20.11
N ALA A 8 -10.47 50.20 20.82
CA ALA A 8 -9.87 50.49 22.14
C ALA A 8 -8.57 49.68 22.29
N ALA A 9 -7.49 50.41 22.28
CA ALA A 9 -6.17 49.99 22.69
C ALA A 9 -6.06 50.03 24.21
N CYS A 10 -5.38 49.11 24.85
CA CYS A 10 -4.83 49.20 26.20
C CYS A 10 -3.49 48.48 26.31
N ILE A 11 -2.55 49.21 26.49
CA ILE A 11 -1.19 49.40 26.93
C ILE A 11 -0.77 48.46 28.09
N LEU A 12 0.49 48.00 27.97
CA LEU A 12 1.38 47.28 28.90
C LEU A 12 1.34 47.76 30.37
N PRO A 13 1.86 46.97 31.32
CA PRO A 13 3.29 47.04 31.57
C PRO A 13 4.04 45.72 31.90
N CYS A 14 5.34 45.80 31.62
CA CYS A 14 6.41 44.89 32.03
C CYS A 14 6.47 44.69 33.55
N ILE A 15 6.65 43.46 34.00
CA ILE A 15 7.30 43.16 35.29
C ILE A 15 8.40 42.14 35.05
N LEU A 16 9.62 42.64 35.20
CA LEU A 16 10.87 41.90 35.22
C LEU A 16 11.05 41.32 36.63
N VAL A 17 11.03 40.01 36.80
CA VAL A 17 11.45 39.37 38.06
C VAL A 17 12.63 38.45 37.75
N MET A 18 13.81 38.92 38.13
CA MET A 18 15.02 38.09 38.27
C MET A 18 14.90 37.27 39.54
N LEU A 19 14.92 35.95 39.42
CA LEU A 19 15.22 35.07 40.55
C LEU A 19 16.29 34.05 40.11
N ALA A 20 17.49 34.27 40.61
CA ALA A 20 18.56 33.30 40.65
C ALA A 20 18.19 32.16 41.59
N GLY A 21 18.32 30.93 41.14
CA GLY A 21 18.02 29.74 41.92
C GLY A 21 18.71 28.49 41.43
N CYS A 22 19.87 28.19 41.99
CA CYS A 22 20.51 26.88 42.25
C CYS A 22 20.43 25.81 41.18
N ALA A 23 21.56 25.58 40.55
CA ALA A 23 21.93 24.33 39.86
C ALA A 23 21.78 23.12 40.78
N ARG A 24 20.82 22.24 40.49
CA ARG A 24 20.74 20.88 40.99
C ARG A 24 21.10 19.93 39.84
N SER A 25 22.31 19.37 39.90
CA SER A 25 22.74 18.32 39.00
C SER A 25 21.84 17.09 39.19
N GLN A 26 21.00 16.81 38.22
CA GLN A 26 20.33 15.51 38.12
C GLN A 26 21.26 14.52 37.43
N PRO A 27 21.37 13.27 37.92
CA PRO A 27 22.13 12.24 37.24
C PRO A 27 21.42 11.92 35.89
N ALA A 28 22.20 11.90 34.82
CA ALA A 28 21.79 11.48 33.51
C ALA A 28 21.32 10.02 33.56
N THR A 29 20.01 9.83 33.53
CA THR A 29 19.42 8.53 33.24
C THR A 29 19.71 8.25 31.77
N ALA A 30 20.60 7.30 31.49
CA ALA A 30 20.88 6.78 30.18
C ALA A 30 19.56 6.20 29.62
N GLN A 31 18.91 6.94 28.75
CA GLN A 31 17.84 6.41 27.92
C GLN A 31 18.48 5.38 26.98
N ALA A 32 18.13 4.10 27.21
CA ALA A 32 18.40 3.06 26.24
C ALA A 32 17.68 3.48 24.93
N GLU A 33 18.43 3.96 23.96
CA GLU A 33 17.97 4.14 22.60
C GLU A 33 17.48 2.77 22.09
N GLY A 34 16.17 2.60 22.11
CA GLY A 34 15.49 1.50 21.47
C GLY A 34 15.88 1.50 19.98
N LYS A 35 16.73 0.56 19.59
CA LYS A 35 17.16 0.33 18.22
C LYS A 35 15.91 0.10 17.36
N LYS A 36 15.40 1.19 16.75
CA LYS A 36 14.30 1.16 15.79
C LYS A 36 14.68 0.15 14.71
N PRO A 37 13.83 -0.85 14.39
CA PRO A 37 14.13 -1.78 13.33
C PRO A 37 14.37 -0.98 12.04
N MET A 38 15.55 -1.14 11.47
CA MET A 38 16.00 -0.43 10.29
C MET A 38 15.23 -1.03 9.11
N ALA A 39 14.21 -0.31 8.64
CA ALA A 39 13.50 -0.63 7.42
C ALA A 39 14.51 -0.62 6.26
N ALA A 40 14.71 -1.76 5.61
CA ALA A 40 15.52 -1.83 4.41
C ALA A 40 14.76 -1.10 3.29
N VAL A 41 15.15 0.12 2.99
CA VAL A 41 14.64 0.87 1.84
C VAL A 41 15.49 0.49 0.65
N GLN A 42 14.88 -0.10 -0.39
CA GLN A 42 15.56 -0.35 -1.65
C GLN A 42 14.84 0.40 -2.78
N GLU A 43 15.59 1.21 -3.49
CA GLU A 43 15.09 1.95 -4.64
C GLU A 43 14.85 1.00 -5.82
N SER A 44 13.75 1.21 -6.51
CA SER A 44 13.43 0.52 -7.75
C SER A 44 13.19 1.50 -8.89
N SER A 45 12.90 1.00 -10.06
CA SER A 45 12.58 1.77 -11.26
C SER A 45 11.52 2.85 -10.99
N GLY A 46 11.95 4.10 -10.86
CA GLY A 46 11.20 5.37 -10.86
C GLY A 46 9.88 5.42 -10.07
N MET A 47 8.90 4.65 -10.49
CA MET A 47 7.51 4.80 -10.05
C MET A 47 7.18 4.13 -8.70
N LEU A 48 7.74 2.95 -8.37
CA LEU A 48 7.39 2.16 -7.19
C LEU A 48 8.57 2.05 -6.22
N ARG A 49 8.31 2.27 -4.93
CA ARG A 49 9.29 2.15 -3.85
C ARG A 49 8.68 1.42 -2.66
N VAL A 50 9.38 0.43 -2.11
CA VAL A 50 9.03 -0.17 -0.82
C VAL A 50 9.61 0.71 0.29
N THR A 51 8.74 1.21 1.16
CA THR A 51 9.10 2.09 2.29
C THR A 51 9.30 1.33 3.59
N GLU A 52 8.64 0.15 3.71
CA GLU A 52 8.79 -0.74 4.85
C GLU A 52 8.53 -2.18 4.42
N LEU A 53 9.36 -3.10 4.93
CA LEU A 53 9.16 -4.54 4.83
C LEU A 53 9.43 -5.14 6.20
N SER A 54 8.41 -5.74 6.83
CA SER A 54 8.50 -6.27 8.18
C SER A 54 7.80 -7.62 8.31
N LEU A 55 8.41 -8.55 9.05
CA LEU A 55 7.84 -9.86 9.37
C LEU A 55 7.43 -9.88 10.84
N MET A 56 6.13 -9.74 11.07
CA MET A 56 5.50 -9.77 12.39
C MET A 56 5.20 -11.23 12.82
N GLN A 57 4.61 -11.40 14.00
CA GLN A 57 4.24 -12.73 14.50
C GLN A 57 3.15 -13.38 13.60
N ASP A 58 2.19 -12.60 13.17
CA ASP A 58 0.96 -13.02 12.45
C ASP A 58 0.92 -12.61 10.98
N ALA A 59 1.83 -11.76 10.53
CA ALA A 59 1.81 -11.23 9.16
C ALA A 59 3.18 -10.78 8.64
N LEU A 60 3.36 -10.86 7.32
CA LEU A 60 4.32 -10.09 6.56
C LEU A 60 3.63 -8.80 6.09
N VAL A 61 4.22 -7.65 6.41
CA VAL A 61 3.71 -6.33 6.03
C VAL A 61 4.67 -5.66 5.06
N VAL A 62 4.13 -5.18 3.94
CA VAL A 62 4.86 -4.41 2.92
C VAL A 62 4.17 -3.07 2.75
N ARG A 63 4.84 -1.97 3.12
CA ARG A 63 4.39 -0.62 2.80
C ARG A 63 5.16 -0.09 1.61
N TYR A 64 4.47 0.60 0.74
CA TYR A 64 5.06 1.13 -0.48
C TYR A 64 4.49 2.50 -0.83
N SER A 65 5.21 3.19 -1.70
CA SER A 65 4.75 4.41 -2.37
C SER A 65 4.90 4.27 -3.87
N LEU A 66 3.94 4.84 -4.59
CA LEU A 66 3.96 5.04 -6.03
C LEU A 66 4.06 6.53 -6.30
N HIS A 67 4.87 6.91 -7.28
CA HIS A 67 5.02 8.29 -7.72
C HIS A 67 4.67 8.39 -9.21
N GLY A 68 3.73 9.26 -9.55
CA GLY A 68 3.29 9.47 -10.93
C GLY A 68 4.27 10.32 -11.71
N GLU A 69 4.85 9.77 -12.79
CA GLU A 69 5.64 10.51 -13.77
C GLU A 69 4.77 10.94 -14.96
N ALA A 70 3.77 10.13 -15.29
CA ALA A 70 2.75 10.37 -16.31
C ALA A 70 1.36 10.03 -15.74
N PRO A 71 0.25 10.50 -16.34
CA PRO A 71 -1.07 10.11 -15.89
C PRO A 71 -1.32 8.62 -16.18
N VAL A 72 -1.60 7.84 -15.11
CA VAL A 72 -1.85 6.40 -15.18
C VAL A 72 -2.99 6.00 -14.25
N TRP A 73 -3.54 4.80 -14.48
CA TRP A 73 -4.47 4.13 -13.58
C TRP A 73 -3.77 2.95 -12.93
N VAL A 74 -3.54 3.03 -11.63
CA VAL A 74 -2.84 2.02 -10.84
C VAL A 74 -3.84 1.03 -10.27
N VAL A 75 -3.55 -0.27 -10.32
CA VAL A 75 -4.32 -1.28 -9.60
C VAL A 75 -4.12 -1.08 -8.10
N ASP A 76 -5.15 -0.56 -7.44
CA ASP A 76 -5.08 -0.09 -6.05
C ASP A 76 -5.64 -1.13 -5.06
N GLN A 77 -6.78 -1.74 -5.39
CA GLN A 77 -7.48 -2.64 -4.48
C GLN A 77 -7.96 -3.89 -5.18
N LEU A 78 -7.73 -5.02 -4.54
CA LEU A 78 -8.38 -6.27 -4.87
C LEU A 78 -9.71 -6.38 -4.11
N PHE A 79 -10.51 -7.36 -4.46
CA PHE A 79 -11.74 -7.68 -3.75
C PHE A 79 -11.83 -9.19 -3.51
N SER A 80 -12.64 -9.59 -2.53
CA SER A 80 -13.16 -10.94 -2.41
C SER A 80 -14.64 -10.96 -2.82
N THR A 81 -15.08 -12.12 -3.29
CA THR A 81 -16.50 -12.33 -3.62
C THR A 81 -17.11 -13.24 -2.57
N SER A 82 -18.16 -12.78 -1.93
CA SER A 82 -18.93 -13.59 -0.98
C SER A 82 -19.67 -14.71 -1.71
N ALA A 83 -20.12 -15.74 -0.96
CA ALA A 83 -20.97 -16.80 -1.50
C ALA A 83 -22.28 -16.29 -2.13
N ALA A 84 -22.75 -15.12 -1.75
CA ALA A 84 -23.91 -14.43 -2.32
C ALA A 84 -23.60 -13.57 -3.54
N GLY A 85 -22.35 -13.58 -4.03
CA GLY A 85 -21.90 -12.84 -5.21
C GLY A 85 -21.56 -11.36 -4.97
N TYR A 86 -21.58 -10.89 -3.72
CA TYR A 86 -21.21 -9.51 -3.40
C TYR A 86 -19.69 -9.35 -3.34
N HIS A 87 -19.19 -8.26 -3.92
CA HIS A 87 -17.79 -7.87 -3.84
C HIS A 87 -17.52 -7.09 -2.56
N HIS A 88 -16.43 -7.45 -1.89
CA HIS A 88 -15.91 -6.75 -0.71
C HIS A 88 -14.49 -6.29 -1.00
N LEU A 89 -14.24 -4.97 -0.96
CA LEU A 89 -12.90 -4.40 -1.22
C LEU A 89 -11.94 -4.71 -0.08
N GLU A 90 -10.78 -5.24 -0.45
CA GLU A 90 -9.71 -5.63 0.47
C GLU A 90 -8.44 -4.80 0.20
N PRO A 91 -8.31 -3.60 0.81
CA PRO A 91 -7.23 -2.67 0.48
C PRO A 91 -5.83 -3.16 0.86
N GLU A 92 -5.73 -4.15 1.76
CA GLU A 92 -4.44 -4.73 2.15
C GLU A 92 -4.12 -6.05 1.43
N ARG A 93 -5.04 -6.55 0.61
CA ARG A 93 -4.86 -7.81 -0.13
C ARG A 93 -3.94 -7.62 -1.33
N ALA A 94 -3.14 -8.63 -1.62
CA ALA A 94 -2.45 -8.85 -2.88
C ALA A 94 -2.59 -10.31 -3.28
N TYR A 95 -2.47 -10.64 -4.54
CA TYR A 95 -2.24 -12.00 -4.98
C TYR A 95 -0.87 -12.45 -4.48
N VAL A 96 -0.81 -13.70 -4.00
CA VAL A 96 0.37 -14.26 -3.35
C VAL A 96 0.80 -15.52 -4.08
N GLU A 97 2.05 -15.56 -4.52
CA GLU A 97 2.64 -16.71 -5.19
C GLU A 97 4.08 -16.92 -4.71
N ALA A 98 4.55 -18.17 -4.70
CA ALA A 98 5.95 -18.49 -4.45
C ALA A 98 6.59 -19.06 -5.73
N ARG A 99 7.71 -18.45 -6.14
CA ARG A 99 8.54 -18.89 -7.28
C ARG A 99 10.02 -18.88 -6.87
N ASP A 100 10.69 -20.01 -6.96
CA ASP A 100 12.14 -20.14 -6.73
C ASP A 100 12.63 -19.54 -5.41
N GLY A 101 11.83 -19.66 -4.34
CA GLY A 101 12.14 -19.09 -3.03
C GLY A 101 11.85 -17.59 -2.90
N VAL A 102 11.20 -16.99 -3.88
CA VAL A 102 10.72 -15.61 -3.87
C VAL A 102 9.22 -15.60 -3.60
N LEU A 103 8.77 -14.87 -2.59
CA LEU A 103 7.37 -14.56 -2.39
C LEU A 103 7.01 -13.36 -3.27
N VAL A 104 6.16 -13.60 -4.28
CA VAL A 104 5.70 -12.55 -5.20
C VAL A 104 4.34 -12.06 -4.74
N LEU A 105 4.26 -10.76 -4.45
CA LEU A 105 3.04 -10.05 -4.07
C LEU A 105 2.59 -9.20 -5.25
N THR A 106 1.40 -9.44 -5.78
CA THR A 106 0.94 -8.78 -7.00
C THR A 106 -0.40 -8.09 -6.79
N ARG A 107 -0.50 -6.83 -7.20
CA ARG A 107 -1.76 -6.12 -7.45
C ARG A 107 -1.84 -5.80 -8.93
N ALA A 108 -2.62 -6.55 -9.67
CA ALA A 108 -2.71 -6.44 -11.12
C ALA A 108 -3.96 -7.16 -11.64
N LEU A 109 -4.34 -6.90 -12.88
CA LEU A 109 -5.18 -7.82 -13.62
C LEU A 109 -4.34 -9.06 -13.94
N LEU A 110 -4.89 -10.24 -13.71
CA LEU A 110 -4.23 -11.49 -14.07
C LEU A 110 -5.00 -12.17 -15.20
N PRO A 111 -4.29 -12.80 -16.15
CA PRO A 111 -4.96 -13.51 -17.23
C PRO A 111 -5.75 -14.69 -16.68
N VAL A 112 -6.89 -14.97 -17.30
CA VAL A 112 -7.61 -16.23 -17.09
C VAL A 112 -6.75 -17.33 -17.71
N PRO A 113 -6.42 -18.41 -16.97
CA PRO A 113 -5.68 -19.53 -17.53
C PRO A 113 -6.49 -20.23 -18.63
N ASP A 114 -5.81 -20.72 -19.67
CA ASP A 114 -6.45 -21.36 -20.84
C ASP A 114 -7.21 -22.64 -20.47
N ASP A 115 -6.86 -23.26 -19.32
CA ASP A 115 -7.47 -24.49 -18.79
C ASP A 115 -8.70 -24.23 -17.91
N ILE A 116 -9.13 -22.97 -17.75
CA ILE A 116 -10.24 -22.58 -16.88
C ILE A 116 -11.25 -21.75 -17.67
N GLU A 117 -12.50 -22.14 -17.60
CA GLU A 117 -13.63 -21.34 -18.09
C GLU A 117 -14.23 -20.55 -16.94
N VAL A 118 -14.40 -19.23 -17.13
CA VAL A 118 -15.01 -18.34 -16.15
C VAL A 118 -16.17 -17.57 -16.76
N GLU A 119 -17.20 -17.31 -15.98
CA GLU A 119 -18.33 -16.49 -16.42
C GLU A 119 -17.89 -15.03 -16.64
N ALA A 120 -17.05 -14.52 -15.75
CA ALA A 120 -16.43 -13.20 -15.87
C ALA A 120 -15.03 -13.20 -15.24
N PRO A 121 -14.05 -12.53 -15.85
CA PRO A 121 -12.73 -12.39 -15.27
C PRO A 121 -12.76 -11.49 -14.03
N GLU A 122 -11.84 -11.73 -13.08
CA GLU A 122 -11.64 -10.88 -11.91
C GLU A 122 -10.92 -9.59 -12.34
N VAL A 123 -11.58 -8.44 -12.15
CA VAL A 123 -11.06 -7.13 -12.53
C VAL A 123 -10.95 -6.24 -11.31
N PRO A 124 -9.73 -6.03 -10.78
CA PRO A 124 -9.53 -5.21 -9.59
C PRO A 124 -9.82 -3.72 -9.82
N CYS A 125 -10.00 -2.99 -8.71
CA CYS A 125 -10.21 -1.56 -8.76
C CYS A 125 -8.93 -0.82 -9.11
N VAL A 126 -9.08 0.26 -9.87
CA VAL A 126 -7.99 1.15 -10.26
C VAL A 126 -8.18 2.55 -9.68
N ARG A 127 -7.08 3.23 -9.40
CA ARG A 127 -7.03 4.62 -8.96
C ARG A 127 -6.17 5.44 -9.91
N LYS A 128 -6.62 6.63 -10.27
CA LYS A 128 -5.82 7.57 -11.06
C LYS A 128 -4.64 8.08 -10.23
N LEU A 129 -3.49 8.12 -10.85
CA LEU A 129 -2.28 8.73 -10.33
C LEU A 129 -1.79 9.76 -11.36
N SER A 130 -1.84 11.04 -10.99
CA SER A 130 -1.43 12.16 -11.84
C SER A 130 0.08 12.41 -11.75
N PRO A 131 0.68 13.10 -12.73
CA PRO A 131 2.08 13.51 -12.64
C PRO A 131 2.35 14.34 -11.38
N GLY A 132 3.43 13.99 -10.66
CA GLY A 132 3.81 14.63 -9.39
C GLY A 132 3.00 14.17 -8.17
N GLU A 133 1.95 13.39 -8.34
CA GLU A 133 1.15 12.80 -7.28
C GLU A 133 1.85 11.57 -6.69
N SER A 134 1.59 11.30 -5.41
CA SER A 134 2.07 10.08 -4.74
C SER A 134 0.91 9.32 -4.11
N LEU A 135 0.92 8.02 -4.27
CA LEU A 135 -0.01 7.08 -3.66
C LEU A 135 0.76 6.16 -2.71
N THR A 136 0.30 6.00 -1.48
CA THR A 136 0.84 5.02 -0.53
C THR A 136 -0.10 3.84 -0.38
N GLY A 137 0.47 2.65 -0.17
CA GLY A 137 -0.29 1.43 0.07
C GLY A 137 0.37 0.52 1.08
N GLU A 138 -0.42 -0.38 1.62
CA GLU A 138 0.01 -1.47 2.50
C GLU A 138 -0.50 -2.80 1.94
N ILE A 139 0.33 -3.82 2.01
CA ILE A 139 -0.04 -5.22 1.75
C ILE A 139 0.25 -5.99 3.02
N ARG A 140 -0.73 -6.81 3.44
CA ARG A 140 -0.64 -7.64 4.62
C ARG A 140 -0.89 -9.10 4.26
N VAL A 141 0.14 -9.93 4.35
CA VAL A 141 0.04 -11.37 4.13
C VAL A 141 0.01 -12.08 5.47
N ARG A 142 -1.11 -12.72 5.80
CA ARG A 142 -1.26 -13.51 7.03
C ARG A 142 -0.29 -14.68 7.05
N LEU A 143 0.19 -15.04 8.25
CA LEU A 143 1.08 -16.18 8.46
C LEU A 143 0.31 -17.35 9.12
N PRO A 144 0.59 -18.60 8.73
CA PRO A 144 1.47 -19.03 7.64
C PRO A 144 0.93 -18.59 6.26
N PRO A 145 1.82 -18.20 5.32
CA PRO A 145 1.39 -17.68 4.03
C PRO A 145 0.71 -18.76 3.20
N ARG A 146 -0.23 -18.35 2.38
CA ARG A 146 -0.91 -19.22 1.43
C ARG A 146 -0.81 -18.62 0.03
N GLN A 147 -0.71 -19.48 -0.97
CA GLN A 147 -0.93 -19.04 -2.34
C GLN A 147 -2.36 -18.50 -2.45
N ASP A 148 -2.50 -17.33 -3.02
CA ASP A 148 -3.76 -16.64 -3.27
C ASP A 148 -3.69 -16.04 -4.68
N LEU A 149 -4.20 -16.76 -5.65
CA LEU A 149 -4.29 -16.36 -7.04
C LEU A 149 -5.73 -16.48 -7.51
N PRO A 150 -6.23 -15.61 -8.40
CA PRO A 150 -7.51 -15.82 -9.02
C PRO A 150 -7.47 -17.11 -9.83
N TYR A 151 -8.57 -17.80 -9.91
CA TYR A 151 -8.74 -19.03 -10.71
C TYR A 151 -7.88 -20.22 -10.29
N ARG A 152 -7.28 -20.21 -9.10
CA ARG A 152 -6.45 -21.30 -8.57
C ARG A 152 -6.77 -21.57 -7.11
N ASP A 153 -6.69 -22.83 -6.72
CA ASP A 153 -6.89 -23.22 -5.32
C ASP A 153 -5.82 -22.64 -4.41
N SER A 154 -6.27 -22.16 -3.26
CA SER A 154 -5.37 -21.67 -2.22
C SER A 154 -4.63 -22.83 -1.58
N ARG A 155 -3.30 -22.79 -1.56
CA ARG A 155 -2.42 -23.80 -0.93
C ARG A 155 -1.45 -23.19 0.05
N PRO A 156 -1.08 -23.90 1.14
CA PRO A 156 -0.07 -23.42 2.07
C PRO A 156 1.28 -23.22 1.37
N LEU A 157 2.02 -22.18 1.77
CA LEU A 157 3.39 -21.95 1.37
C LEU A 157 4.30 -22.17 2.59
N ASP A 158 5.44 -22.82 2.38
CA ASP A 158 6.42 -23.01 3.45
C ASP A 158 7.29 -21.75 3.58
N LEU A 159 7.04 -20.99 4.64
CA LEU A 159 7.79 -19.76 4.93
C LEU A 159 9.30 -20.01 5.07
N ALA A 160 9.73 -21.20 5.51
CA ALA A 160 11.14 -21.53 5.66
C ALA A 160 11.90 -21.63 4.34
N THR A 161 11.20 -21.87 3.24
CA THR A 161 11.78 -21.93 1.89
C THR A 161 11.86 -20.55 1.21
N LEU A 162 11.15 -19.55 1.73
CA LEU A 162 11.09 -18.22 1.17
C LEU A 162 12.29 -17.38 1.65
N ARG A 163 13.07 -16.86 0.72
CA ARG A 163 14.31 -16.09 0.98
C ARG A 163 14.15 -14.61 0.73
N SER A 164 13.18 -14.24 -0.12
CA SER A 164 12.98 -12.86 -0.54
C SER A 164 11.54 -12.58 -0.92
N VAL A 165 11.22 -11.29 -1.02
CA VAL A 165 9.91 -10.76 -1.39
C VAL A 165 10.06 -9.90 -2.64
N LYS A 166 9.17 -10.07 -3.60
CA LYS A 166 9.03 -9.19 -4.76
C LYS A 166 7.65 -8.55 -4.74
N LEU A 167 7.58 -7.23 -4.88
CA LEU A 167 6.34 -6.50 -5.06
C LEU A 167 6.15 -6.13 -6.52
N ARG A 168 4.95 -6.36 -7.05
CA ARG A 168 4.54 -6.04 -8.41
C ARG A 168 3.20 -5.33 -8.40
N ILE A 169 3.16 -4.12 -8.98
CA ILE A 169 1.93 -3.33 -9.11
C ILE A 169 1.65 -3.11 -10.60
N GLY A 170 0.46 -3.53 -11.03
CA GLY A 170 -0.04 -3.29 -12.38
C GLY A 170 -0.54 -1.86 -12.51
N TYR A 171 -0.29 -1.25 -13.67
CA TYR A 171 -0.85 0.05 -14.02
C TYR A 171 -1.19 0.12 -15.51
N LEU A 172 -2.10 1.01 -15.85
CA LEU A 172 -2.61 1.22 -17.20
C LEU A 172 -2.33 2.67 -17.62
N PRO A 173 -1.90 2.93 -18.86
CA PRO A 173 -1.81 4.30 -19.34
C PRO A 173 -3.19 4.97 -19.36
N ASP A 174 -3.24 6.26 -19.02
CA ASP A 174 -4.46 7.06 -19.10
C ASP A 174 -4.70 7.50 -20.56
N VAL A 175 -5.32 6.63 -21.33
CA VAL A 175 -5.59 6.83 -22.76
C VAL A 175 -7.09 6.80 -23.03
N PRO A 176 -7.60 7.50 -24.08
CA PRO A 176 -9.01 7.57 -24.37
C PRO A 176 -9.70 6.21 -24.62
N GLU A 177 -8.93 5.22 -25.08
CA GLU A 177 -9.43 3.88 -25.37
C GLU A 177 -9.56 3.00 -24.12
N LEU A 178 -9.14 3.49 -22.94
CA LEU A 178 -9.31 2.79 -21.68
C LEU A 178 -10.72 3.07 -21.15
N GLU A 179 -11.63 2.16 -21.41
CA GLU A 179 -12.99 2.21 -20.90
C GLU A 179 -13.00 1.84 -19.41
N LEU A 180 -13.51 2.76 -18.57
CA LEU A 180 -13.64 2.58 -17.12
C LEU A 180 -15.10 2.53 -16.72
N HIS A 181 -15.41 1.57 -15.86
CA HIS A 181 -16.72 1.40 -15.24
C HIS A 181 -16.66 1.79 -13.77
N GLU A 182 -17.80 2.13 -13.20
CA GLU A 182 -17.95 2.43 -11.80
C GLU A 182 -18.89 1.42 -11.13
N SER A 183 -18.52 0.96 -9.97
CA SER A 183 -19.36 0.14 -9.09
C SER A 183 -19.15 0.53 -7.63
N LYS A 184 -19.85 -0.16 -6.76
CA LYS A 184 -19.66 -0.08 -5.32
C LYS A 184 -19.57 -1.48 -4.75
N ASP A 185 -18.78 -1.63 -3.69
CA ASP A 185 -18.77 -2.86 -2.94
C ASP A 185 -20.02 -3.03 -2.06
N ASP A 186 -20.08 -4.12 -1.29
CA ASP A 186 -21.18 -4.49 -0.40
C ASP A 186 -21.47 -3.47 0.72
N VAL A 187 -20.49 -2.60 1.05
CA VAL A 187 -20.65 -1.53 2.04
C VAL A 187 -20.69 -0.12 1.41
N GLY A 188 -20.81 -0.04 0.09
CA GLY A 188 -20.98 1.21 -0.66
C GLY A 188 -19.69 1.96 -0.99
N ARG A 189 -18.49 1.37 -0.80
CA ARG A 189 -17.22 1.97 -1.19
C ARG A 189 -17.09 1.98 -2.71
N PRO A 190 -16.70 3.11 -3.33
CA PRO A 190 -16.60 3.22 -4.76
C PRO A 190 -15.42 2.41 -5.31
N CYS A 191 -15.61 1.79 -6.46
CA CYS A 191 -14.62 1.08 -7.25
C CYS A 191 -14.71 1.53 -8.71
N ARG A 192 -13.60 1.94 -9.30
CA ARG A 192 -13.44 2.06 -10.75
C ARG A 192 -12.65 0.87 -11.25
N TYR A 193 -13.09 0.28 -12.33
CA TYR A 193 -12.42 -0.87 -12.93
C TYR A 193 -12.48 -0.78 -14.46
N PRO A 194 -11.43 -1.24 -15.17
CA PRO A 194 -11.40 -1.20 -16.63
C PRO A 194 -12.13 -2.40 -17.25
N SER A 195 -12.53 -2.27 -18.52
CA SER A 195 -12.89 -3.43 -19.34
C SER A 195 -11.70 -4.37 -19.47
N PHE A 196 -11.86 -5.66 -19.10
CA PHE A 196 -10.77 -6.62 -18.95
C PHE A 196 -9.93 -6.80 -20.22
N GLY A 197 -10.53 -7.11 -21.37
CA GLY A 197 -9.81 -7.44 -22.60
C GLY A 197 -8.82 -6.35 -23.04
N PRO A 198 -9.28 -5.09 -23.21
CA PRO A 198 -8.37 -3.98 -23.51
C PRO A 198 -7.35 -3.70 -22.41
N ALA A 199 -7.72 -3.86 -21.15
CA ALA A 199 -6.83 -3.55 -20.02
C ALA A 199 -5.70 -4.56 -19.87
N ILE A 200 -5.98 -5.87 -19.93
CA ILE A 200 -4.96 -6.91 -19.75
C ILE A 200 -3.83 -6.82 -20.80
N THR A 201 -4.15 -6.37 -22.01
CA THR A 201 -3.16 -6.22 -23.10
C THR A 201 -2.33 -4.94 -22.98
N ARG A 202 -2.85 -3.91 -22.29
CA ARG A 202 -2.17 -2.62 -22.11
C ARG A 202 -1.49 -2.47 -20.75
N GLN A 203 -1.76 -3.40 -19.84
CA GLN A 203 -1.20 -3.34 -18.49
C GLN A 203 0.32 -3.40 -18.53
N GLN A 204 0.93 -2.52 -17.76
CA GLN A 204 2.35 -2.47 -17.47
C GLN A 204 2.57 -2.76 -15.99
N PHE A 205 3.82 -2.99 -15.61
CA PHE A 205 4.18 -3.34 -14.24
C PHE A 205 5.28 -2.45 -13.69
N ALA A 206 5.10 -2.02 -12.46
CA ALA A 206 6.15 -1.49 -11.62
C ALA A 206 6.57 -2.59 -10.64
N ASP A 207 7.84 -2.95 -10.65
CA ASP A 207 8.41 -4.05 -9.86
C ASP A 207 9.44 -3.53 -8.85
N VAL A 208 9.42 -4.08 -7.63
CA VAL A 208 10.50 -3.90 -6.62
C VAL A 208 10.94 -5.26 -6.12
N GLY A 209 12.23 -5.43 -5.98
CA GLY A 209 12.84 -6.65 -5.46
C GLY A 209 13.42 -7.56 -6.53
N PRO A 210 13.89 -8.75 -6.12
CA PRO A 210 13.66 -9.39 -4.82
C PRO A 210 14.37 -8.70 -3.65
N LEU A 211 13.62 -8.34 -2.61
CA LEU A 211 14.13 -7.83 -1.34
C LEU A 211 14.37 -9.01 -0.39
N PRO A 212 15.44 -9.04 0.40
CA PRO A 212 15.65 -10.10 1.39
C PRO A 212 14.46 -10.24 2.33
N MET A 213 14.08 -11.49 2.65
CA MET A 213 13.05 -11.74 3.67
C MET A 213 13.51 -11.14 5.01
N PRO A 214 12.72 -10.28 5.65
CA PRO A 214 13.11 -9.67 6.92
C PRO A 214 13.19 -10.72 8.03
N ALA A 215 14.09 -10.48 8.99
CA ALA A 215 14.09 -11.28 10.22
C ALA A 215 12.78 -11.06 10.99
N ARG A 216 12.27 -12.11 11.65
CA ARG A 216 11.05 -11.99 12.45
C ARG A 216 11.29 -11.01 13.61
N THR A 217 10.47 -9.98 13.68
CA THR A 217 10.47 -9.04 14.79
C THR A 217 9.74 -9.70 15.96
N THR A 218 10.47 -10.03 17.02
CA THR A 218 9.89 -10.44 18.30
C THR A 218 9.47 -9.17 19.03
N PRO A 219 8.25 -9.11 19.62
CA PRO A 219 7.77 -7.95 20.37
C PRO A 219 8.58 -7.68 21.62
#